data_0331a7e31de9d324eec9d901db51fd36
#
_entry.id   0331a7e31de9d324eec9d901db51fd36
#
_cell.length_a   1.000
_cell.length_b   1.000
_cell.length_c   1.000
_cell.angle_alpha   90.00
_cell.angle_beta   90.00
_cell.angle_gamma   90.00
#
_symmetry.space_group_name_H-M   'P 1'
#
loop_
_entity.id
_entity.type
_entity.pdbx_description
1 polymer ?
#
loop_
_entity_poly.entity_id
_entity_poly.type
_entity_poly.pdbx_seq_one_letter_code
_entity_poly.pdbx_strand_id
1 'polypeptide(L)'
;MLHLFEKACVAPVKGRTLVVGSKLYPTKMVDRRKRYEDAVGVDMAEGDGVDLVLNLEEPLFDDVGKFSHIDCLSVLEHSRRPWLLAANLERLLEDGGSIFVAVPFIWRVHGYPDDYWRFTASGIRELFPNIKWKYGAYVHANISREGEILTTNIKGHQYYARTEFCAFGYK
;
A
#
# COMPACT_ATOMS: atom_id res chain seq x y z
N MET A 1 -5.11 -12.55 5.10
CA MET A 1 -5.50 -12.46 3.67
C MET A 1 -4.61 -11.52 2.87
N LEU A 2 -4.26 -10.32 3.37
CA LEU A 2 -3.23 -9.47 2.78
C LEU A 2 -1.96 -10.27 2.42
N HIS A 3 -1.44 -11.04 3.37
CA HIS A 3 -0.28 -11.92 3.17
C HIS A 3 -0.48 -12.97 2.04
N LEU A 4 -1.69 -13.51 1.88
CA LEU A 4 -1.97 -14.46 0.79
C LEU A 4 -2.02 -13.76 -0.57
N PHE A 5 -2.63 -12.58 -0.64
CA PHE A 5 -2.59 -11.75 -1.86
C PHE A 5 -1.15 -11.41 -2.24
N GLU A 6 -0.39 -10.93 -1.28
CA GLU A 6 1.01 -10.57 -1.48
C GLU A 6 1.82 -11.76 -2.00
N LYS A 7 1.72 -12.92 -1.35
CA LYS A 7 2.41 -14.15 -1.77
C LYS A 7 2.02 -14.63 -3.18
N ALA A 8 0.75 -14.45 -3.55
CA ALA A 8 0.22 -14.95 -4.82
C ALA A 8 0.38 -13.96 -5.99
N CYS A 9 0.34 -12.67 -5.72
CA CYS A 9 0.19 -11.63 -6.75
C CYS A 9 1.38 -10.68 -6.82
N VAL A 10 2.10 -10.44 -5.73
CA VAL A 10 3.27 -9.56 -5.73
C VAL A 10 4.48 -10.36 -6.19
N ALA A 11 5.06 -9.94 -7.32
CA ALA A 11 6.26 -10.57 -7.85
C ALA A 11 7.44 -10.40 -6.87
N PRO A 12 8.44 -11.29 -6.87
CA PRO A 12 9.67 -11.07 -6.14
C PRO A 12 10.30 -9.72 -6.50
N VAL A 13 10.51 -8.89 -5.51
CA VAL A 13 11.07 -7.55 -5.67
C VAL A 13 12.58 -7.62 -5.66
N LYS A 14 13.20 -6.96 -6.62
CA LYS A 14 14.65 -6.74 -6.67
C LYS A 14 14.92 -5.24 -6.73
N GLY A 15 16.01 -4.82 -6.10
CA GLY A 15 16.44 -3.43 -6.07
C GLY A 15 15.78 -2.61 -4.95
N ARG A 16 15.96 -1.29 -5.03
CA ARG A 16 15.63 -0.36 -3.97
C ARG A 16 14.12 -0.24 -3.77
N THR A 17 13.66 -0.49 -2.56
CA THR A 17 12.23 -0.49 -2.19
C THR A 17 11.92 0.64 -1.22
N LEU A 18 10.86 1.40 -1.50
CA LEU A 18 10.29 2.38 -0.56
C LEU A 18 9.15 1.74 0.23
N VAL A 19 9.26 1.72 1.55
CA VAL A 19 8.20 1.29 2.46
C VAL A 19 7.56 2.53 3.06
N VAL A 20 6.31 2.80 2.67
CA VAL A 20 5.57 4.01 3.05
C VAL A 20 4.81 3.77 4.36
N GLY A 21 4.82 4.77 5.26
CA GLY A 21 4.22 4.63 6.59
C GLY A 21 4.98 3.63 7.45
N SER A 22 6.31 3.72 7.44
CA SER A 22 7.20 2.70 8.00
C SER A 22 7.42 2.78 9.49
N LYS A 23 6.93 3.84 10.15
CA LYS A 23 7.10 4.02 11.59
C LYS A 23 6.50 2.86 12.38
N LEU A 24 7.30 2.29 13.27
CA LEU A 24 6.89 1.21 14.15
C LEU A 24 6.29 1.78 15.44
N TYR A 25 5.09 1.33 15.75
CA TYR A 25 4.41 1.65 17.01
C TYR A 25 4.57 0.47 17.99
N PRO A 26 4.48 0.69 19.32
CA PRO A 26 4.71 -0.36 20.34
C PRO A 26 3.79 -1.59 20.25
N THR A 27 2.74 -1.53 19.45
CA THR A 27 1.73 -2.57 19.30
C THR A 27 2.08 -3.53 18.17
N LYS A 28 3.01 -4.47 18.37
CA LYS A 28 3.25 -5.66 17.50
C LYS A 28 3.20 -5.42 15.97
N MET A 29 3.67 -4.27 15.50
CA MET A 29 3.78 -4.04 14.07
C MET A 29 4.97 -4.81 13.50
N VAL A 30 4.76 -5.42 12.34
CA VAL A 30 5.83 -6.09 11.61
C VAL A 30 6.59 -5.03 10.82
N ASP A 31 7.90 -4.94 11.05
CA ASP A 31 8.78 -4.11 10.23
C ASP A 31 8.82 -4.65 8.79
N ARG A 32 8.08 -4.02 7.91
CA ARG A 32 7.95 -4.45 6.52
C ARG A 32 9.23 -4.27 5.70
N ARG A 33 10.15 -3.40 6.12
CA ARG A 33 11.45 -3.23 5.47
C ARG A 33 12.24 -4.55 5.45
N LYS A 34 12.08 -5.39 6.48
CA LYS A 34 12.74 -6.70 6.58
C LYS A 34 12.32 -7.72 5.51
N ARG A 35 11.36 -7.37 4.67
CA ARG A 35 10.92 -8.22 3.54
C ARG A 35 11.73 -8.01 2.28
N TYR A 36 12.52 -6.94 2.22
CA TYR A 36 13.26 -6.49 1.05
C TYR A 36 14.75 -6.40 1.38
N GLU A 37 15.59 -6.70 0.40
CA GLU A 37 17.06 -6.66 0.59
C GLU A 37 17.57 -5.22 0.72
N ASP A 38 16.99 -4.29 -0.04
CA ASP A 38 17.34 -2.87 -0.02
C ASP A 38 16.05 -2.07 0.20
N ALA A 39 15.75 -1.76 1.44
CA ALA A 39 14.53 -1.07 1.85
C ALA A 39 14.83 0.25 2.53
N VAL A 40 14.09 1.28 2.14
CA VAL A 40 14.07 2.60 2.75
C VAL A 40 12.68 2.85 3.32
N GLY A 41 12.61 3.04 4.63
CA GLY A 41 11.37 3.40 5.31
C GLY A 41 11.12 4.90 5.30
N VAL A 42 9.92 5.32 4.89
CA VAL A 42 9.50 6.73 4.93
C VAL A 42 8.25 6.89 5.79
N ASP A 43 8.27 7.93 6.62
CA ASP A 43 7.11 8.36 7.41
C ASP A 43 7.15 9.88 7.59
N MET A 44 6.01 10.49 7.92
CA MET A 44 5.93 11.93 8.21
C MET A 44 6.49 12.29 9.61
N ALA A 45 6.70 11.31 10.47
CA ALA A 45 7.19 11.48 11.82
C ALA A 45 8.37 10.56 12.11
N GLU A 46 9.37 11.09 12.83
CA GLU A 46 10.51 10.30 13.31
C GLU A 46 10.08 9.11 14.16
N GLY A 47 10.85 8.03 14.12
CA GLY A 47 10.67 6.86 14.96
C GLY A 47 11.37 5.64 14.45
N ASP A 48 11.27 4.55 15.20
CA ASP A 48 11.78 3.25 14.77
C ASP A 48 11.17 2.87 13.45
N GLY A 49 11.97 2.37 12.54
CA GLY A 49 11.50 1.98 11.21
C GLY A 49 11.55 3.08 10.15
N VAL A 50 11.94 4.31 10.50
CA VAL A 50 11.96 5.46 9.60
C VAL A 50 13.40 5.82 9.23
N ASP A 51 13.71 5.75 7.95
CA ASP A 51 14.99 6.15 7.38
C ASP A 51 14.91 7.56 6.79
N LEU A 52 13.72 7.95 6.28
CA LEU A 52 13.43 9.27 5.73
C LEU A 52 12.19 9.86 6.41
N VAL A 53 12.34 11.05 7.00
CA VAL A 53 11.21 11.81 7.52
C VAL A 53 10.73 12.76 6.44
N LEU A 54 9.61 12.40 5.78
CA LEU A 54 9.04 13.17 4.66
C LEU A 54 7.52 13.16 4.71
N ASN A 55 6.92 14.32 4.50
CA ASN A 55 5.51 14.41 4.17
C ASN A 55 5.32 14.22 2.66
N LEU A 56 4.89 13.03 2.27
CA LEU A 56 4.67 12.69 0.86
C LEU A 56 3.46 13.43 0.21
N GLU A 57 2.73 14.25 0.96
CA GLU A 57 1.72 15.16 0.40
C GLU A 57 2.30 16.51 -0.04
N GLU A 58 3.57 16.77 0.25
CA GLU A 58 4.26 18.02 -0.10
C GLU A 58 5.17 17.82 -1.33
N PRO A 59 5.61 18.90 -1.97
CA PRO A 59 6.58 18.81 -3.05
C PRO A 59 7.85 18.05 -2.62
N LEU A 60 8.26 17.07 -3.41
CA LEU A 60 9.47 16.30 -3.15
C LEU A 60 10.69 17.00 -3.73
N PHE A 61 11.79 16.89 -3.02
CA PHE A 61 13.11 17.27 -3.52
C PHE A 61 13.67 16.17 -4.42
N ASP A 62 14.55 16.53 -5.36
CA ASP A 62 15.09 15.58 -6.34
C ASP A 62 16.11 14.59 -5.74
N ASP A 63 16.61 14.85 -4.54
CA ASP A 63 17.59 14.03 -3.83
C ASP A 63 17.00 12.75 -3.16
N VAL A 64 15.70 12.62 -3.09
CA VAL A 64 15.04 11.39 -2.58
C VAL A 64 15.39 10.16 -3.45
N GLY A 65 15.61 10.39 -4.74
CA GLY A 65 15.94 9.36 -5.71
C GLY A 65 14.70 8.56 -6.18
N LYS A 66 14.97 7.43 -6.83
CA LYS A 66 13.96 6.55 -7.41
C LYS A 66 13.99 5.18 -6.74
N PHE A 67 12.87 4.46 -6.89
CA PHE A 67 12.68 3.14 -6.31
C PHE A 67 12.14 2.16 -7.36
N SER A 68 12.66 0.96 -7.36
CA SER A 68 12.19 -0.14 -8.23
C SER A 68 10.89 -0.75 -7.71
N HIS A 69 10.60 -0.56 -6.43
CA HIS A 69 9.35 -1.00 -5.81
C HIS A 69 8.86 -0.01 -4.75
N ILE A 70 7.53 0.10 -4.63
CA ILE A 70 6.88 0.85 -3.55
C ILE A 70 5.88 -0.06 -2.84
N ASP A 71 6.01 -0.13 -1.52
CA ASP A 71 5.12 -0.85 -0.61
C ASP A 71 4.32 0.17 0.22
N CYS A 72 3.03 0.36 -0.12
CA CYS A 72 2.16 1.37 0.48
C CYS A 72 0.90 0.70 1.06
N LEU A 73 0.97 0.33 2.32
CA LEU A 73 -0.08 -0.41 3.01
C LEU A 73 -0.67 0.38 4.17
N SER A 74 -1.98 0.59 4.14
CA SER A 74 -2.72 1.32 5.19
C SER A 74 -2.12 2.70 5.49
N VAL A 75 -1.91 3.48 4.43
CA VAL A 75 -1.37 4.85 4.49
C VAL A 75 -2.32 5.85 3.83
N LEU A 76 -2.86 5.52 2.67
CA LEU A 76 -3.69 6.45 1.88
C LEU A 76 -4.93 6.92 2.63
N GLU A 77 -5.50 6.08 3.50
CA GLU A 77 -6.64 6.43 4.34
C GLU A 77 -6.33 7.50 5.37
N HIS A 78 -5.07 7.64 5.75
CA HIS A 78 -4.56 8.63 6.72
C HIS A 78 -4.06 9.91 6.06
N SER A 79 -3.98 9.95 4.75
CA SER A 79 -3.57 11.13 3.99
C SER A 79 -4.75 12.09 3.83
N ARG A 80 -4.55 13.38 4.11
CA ARG A 80 -5.56 14.42 3.83
C ARG A 80 -5.74 14.64 2.34
N ARG A 81 -4.65 14.45 1.57
CA ARG A 81 -4.57 14.70 0.12
C ARG A 81 -4.02 13.48 -0.60
N PRO A 82 -4.72 12.32 -0.57
CA PRO A 82 -4.21 11.06 -1.10
C PRO A 82 -3.82 11.14 -2.58
N TRP A 83 -4.41 12.06 -3.35
CA TRP A 83 -4.02 12.33 -4.73
C TRP A 83 -2.63 12.94 -4.87
N LEU A 84 -2.18 13.79 -3.92
CA LEU A 84 -0.82 14.33 -3.92
C LEU A 84 0.19 13.26 -3.49
N LEU A 85 -0.14 12.50 -2.45
CA LEU A 85 0.67 11.37 -2.02
C LEU A 85 0.84 10.36 -3.16
N ALA A 86 -0.24 9.96 -3.83
CA ALA A 86 -0.20 9.02 -4.95
C ALA A 86 0.64 9.54 -6.12
N ALA A 87 0.48 10.81 -6.50
CA ALA A 87 1.28 11.44 -7.56
C ALA A 87 2.78 11.43 -7.22
N ASN A 88 3.13 11.70 -5.96
CA ASN A 88 4.52 11.64 -5.51
C ASN A 88 5.06 10.20 -5.48
N LEU A 89 4.25 9.21 -5.11
CA LEU A 89 4.65 7.80 -5.22
C LEU A 89 4.91 7.40 -6.68
N GLU A 90 4.03 7.78 -7.61
CA GLU A 90 4.29 7.55 -9.04
C GLU A 90 5.57 8.25 -9.53
N ARG A 91 5.82 9.48 -9.03
CA ARG A 91 7.06 10.21 -9.36
C ARG A 91 8.29 9.48 -8.83
N LEU A 92 8.26 8.93 -7.62
CA LEU A 92 9.37 8.20 -7.00
C LEU A 92 9.60 6.82 -7.62
N LEU A 93 8.60 6.24 -8.28
CA LEU A 93 8.72 4.93 -8.92
C LEU A 93 9.51 5.03 -10.23
N GLU A 94 10.45 4.12 -10.43
CA GLU A 94 11.19 3.94 -11.68
C GLU A 94 10.24 3.53 -12.81
N ASP A 95 10.61 3.81 -14.06
CA ASP A 95 9.91 3.27 -15.22
C ASP A 95 10.12 1.75 -15.26
N GLY A 96 9.02 0.99 -15.35
CA GLY A 96 9.00 -0.46 -15.17
C GLY A 96 9.02 -0.92 -13.70
N GLY A 97 9.11 0.00 -12.75
CA GLY A 97 9.01 -0.30 -11.33
C GLY A 97 7.61 -0.76 -10.93
N SER A 98 7.50 -1.43 -9.80
CA SER A 98 6.25 -2.01 -9.31
C SER A 98 5.75 -1.34 -8.04
N ILE A 99 4.44 -1.36 -7.83
CA ILE A 99 3.80 -0.85 -6.61
C ILE A 99 2.81 -1.86 -6.05
N PHE A 100 2.84 -2.02 -4.72
CA PHE A 100 1.84 -2.76 -3.97
C PHE A 100 1.09 -1.80 -3.04
N VAL A 101 -0.24 -1.77 -3.18
CA VAL A 101 -1.14 -0.91 -2.39
C VAL A 101 -2.15 -1.78 -1.67
N ALA A 102 -2.36 -1.52 -0.39
CA ALA A 102 -3.50 -2.06 0.36
C ALA A 102 -4.16 -0.95 1.17
N VAL A 103 -5.48 -0.88 1.10
CA VAL A 103 -6.28 0.18 1.71
C VAL A 103 -7.58 -0.39 2.30
N PRO A 104 -8.11 0.20 3.38
CA PRO A 104 -9.37 -0.24 3.95
C PRO A 104 -10.54 0.08 3.00
N PHE A 105 -11.44 -0.92 2.86
CA PHE A 105 -12.72 -0.76 2.16
C PHE A 105 -13.89 -0.73 3.16
N ILE A 106 -13.95 -1.71 4.08
CA ILE A 106 -14.86 -1.71 5.22
C ILE A 106 -14.04 -1.97 6.47
N TRP A 107 -13.79 -0.94 7.25
CA TRP A 107 -13.03 -1.00 8.48
C TRP A 107 -13.56 -0.01 9.50
N ARG A 108 -13.39 -0.29 10.79
CA ARG A 108 -13.71 0.69 11.83
C ARG A 108 -12.87 1.94 11.65
N VAL A 109 -13.40 3.08 12.04
CA VAL A 109 -12.63 4.32 12.11
C VAL A 109 -11.50 4.12 13.12
N HIS A 110 -10.29 4.49 12.72
CA HIS A 110 -9.09 4.38 13.54
C HIS A 110 -8.17 5.57 13.21
N GLY A 111 -7.32 5.96 14.13
CA GLY A 111 -6.45 7.10 13.92
C GLY A 111 -4.98 6.73 14.01
N TYR A 112 -4.16 7.28 13.11
CA TYR A 112 -2.72 7.46 13.19
C TYR A 112 -2.28 8.39 12.04
N PRO A 113 -2.35 9.70 12.15
CA PRO A 113 -3.02 10.48 13.21
C PRO A 113 -4.55 10.55 13.09
N ASP A 114 -5.11 10.53 11.87
CA ASP A 114 -6.53 10.60 11.54
C ASP A 114 -6.88 9.59 10.46
N ASP A 115 -8.18 9.33 10.26
CA ASP A 115 -8.70 8.34 9.31
C ASP A 115 -9.74 9.02 8.41
N TYR A 116 -9.38 9.34 7.18
CA TYR A 116 -10.17 10.18 6.29
C TYR A 116 -10.94 9.39 5.23
N TRP A 117 -10.37 8.28 4.73
CA TRP A 117 -10.84 7.69 3.47
C TRP A 117 -11.10 6.20 3.55
N ARG A 118 -12.01 5.76 2.67
CA ARG A 118 -12.23 4.36 2.30
C ARG A 118 -12.19 4.27 0.78
N PHE A 119 -11.47 3.30 0.25
CA PHE A 119 -11.18 3.25 -1.17
C PHE A 119 -11.83 2.05 -1.84
N THR A 120 -12.36 2.29 -3.03
CA THR A 120 -12.76 1.25 -3.97
C THR A 120 -11.62 0.97 -4.96
N ALA A 121 -11.74 -0.14 -5.71
CA ALA A 121 -10.83 -0.44 -6.82
C ALA A 121 -10.77 0.69 -7.85
N SER A 122 -11.91 1.34 -8.13
CA SER A 122 -11.97 2.48 -9.05
C SER A 122 -11.27 3.71 -8.47
N GLY A 123 -11.47 3.99 -7.18
CA GLY A 123 -10.77 5.11 -6.51
C GLY A 123 -9.24 4.94 -6.54
N ILE A 124 -8.74 3.73 -6.33
CA ILE A 124 -7.30 3.49 -6.44
C ILE A 124 -6.79 3.69 -7.88
N ARG A 125 -7.55 3.27 -8.90
CA ARG A 125 -7.18 3.52 -10.31
C ARG A 125 -7.12 5.01 -10.64
N GLU A 126 -8.04 5.80 -10.12
CA GLU A 126 -8.03 7.26 -10.31
C GLU A 126 -6.86 7.95 -9.60
N LEU A 127 -6.47 7.45 -8.42
CA LEU A 127 -5.32 7.99 -7.70
C LEU A 127 -3.98 7.72 -8.39
N PHE A 128 -3.87 6.60 -9.13
CA PHE A 128 -2.65 6.16 -9.79
C PHE A 128 -2.88 5.95 -11.30
N PRO A 129 -3.07 7.03 -12.07
CA PRO A 129 -3.46 6.95 -13.49
C PRO A 129 -2.37 6.36 -14.39
N ASN A 130 -1.10 6.40 -13.99
CA ASN A 130 0.01 5.89 -14.78
C ASN A 130 0.42 4.46 -14.40
N ILE A 131 -0.26 3.84 -13.44
CA ILE A 131 0.01 2.46 -13.03
C ILE A 131 -0.83 1.48 -13.83
N LYS A 132 -0.19 0.52 -14.48
CA LYS A 132 -0.83 -0.62 -15.13
C LYS A 132 -1.09 -1.71 -14.09
N TRP A 133 -2.30 -1.75 -13.56
CA TRP A 133 -2.69 -2.71 -12.53
C TRP A 133 -2.78 -4.12 -13.10
N LYS A 134 -1.96 -5.04 -12.56
CA LYS A 134 -1.93 -6.44 -12.95
C LYS A 134 -2.91 -7.28 -12.14
N TYR A 135 -2.99 -7.01 -10.85
CA TYR A 135 -3.86 -7.71 -9.91
C TYR A 135 -4.58 -6.70 -9.02
N GLY A 136 -5.81 -7.03 -8.65
CA GLY A 136 -6.57 -6.30 -7.65
C GLY A 136 -7.65 -7.18 -7.08
N ALA A 137 -7.80 -7.19 -5.76
CA ALA A 137 -8.80 -7.98 -5.07
C ALA A 137 -9.26 -7.31 -3.77
N TYR A 138 -10.53 -7.51 -3.44
CA TYR A 138 -11.03 -7.24 -2.11
C TYR A 138 -10.74 -8.46 -1.22
N VAL A 139 -9.96 -8.26 -0.17
CA VAL A 139 -9.55 -9.33 0.74
C VAL A 139 -10.17 -9.15 2.12
N HIS A 140 -10.22 -10.23 2.88
CA HIS A 140 -10.75 -10.23 4.24
C HIS A 140 -9.60 -10.21 5.24
N ALA A 141 -9.60 -9.31 6.21
CA ALA A 141 -8.50 -9.18 7.17
C ALA A 141 -8.34 -10.37 8.11
N ASN A 142 -9.41 -11.15 8.37
CA ASN A 142 -9.50 -12.10 9.48
C ASN A 142 -10.04 -13.49 9.16
N ILE A 143 -9.81 -14.08 7.99
CA ILE A 143 -10.23 -15.46 7.77
C ILE A 143 -9.02 -16.37 7.57
N SER A 144 -8.82 -17.25 8.54
CA SER A 144 -7.95 -18.42 8.53
C SER A 144 -8.53 -19.58 7.69
N ARG A 145 -8.99 -19.33 6.48
CA ARG A 145 -9.28 -20.39 5.51
C ARG A 145 -8.47 -20.15 4.29
N GLU A 146 -7.84 -21.21 3.78
CA GLU A 146 -7.09 -21.24 2.53
C GLU A 146 -7.89 -20.53 1.45
N GLY A 147 -7.38 -19.36 1.04
CA GLY A 147 -8.20 -18.34 0.50
C GLY A 147 -8.31 -18.32 -0.99
N GLU A 148 -9.49 -18.24 -1.45
CA GLU A 148 -9.77 -17.75 -2.78
C GLU A 148 -9.49 -16.23 -2.84
N ILE A 149 -8.56 -15.84 -3.69
CA ILE A 149 -8.43 -14.46 -4.14
C ILE A 149 -9.64 -14.22 -5.04
N LEU A 150 -10.64 -13.56 -4.50
CA LEU A 150 -11.84 -13.26 -5.27
C LEU A 150 -11.54 -12.10 -6.23
N THR A 151 -11.15 -12.43 -7.46
CA THR A 151 -11.27 -11.52 -8.60
C THR A 151 -12.74 -11.11 -8.79
N THR A 152 -12.99 -10.03 -9.50
CA THR A 152 -14.26 -9.30 -9.63
C THR A 152 -15.51 -10.09 -10.03
N ASN A 153 -15.47 -11.39 -10.22
CA ASN A 153 -16.61 -12.24 -10.53
C ASN A 153 -17.16 -12.94 -9.30
N ILE A 154 -18.09 -12.25 -8.62
CA ILE A 154 -18.81 -12.81 -7.48
C ILE A 154 -19.99 -13.62 -8.02
N LYS A 155 -19.84 -14.93 -8.17
CA LYS A 155 -20.97 -15.87 -8.18
C LYS A 155 -20.93 -16.66 -6.88
N GLY A 156 -21.83 -16.33 -5.96
CA GLY A 156 -22.02 -17.09 -4.71
C GLY A 156 -22.33 -16.19 -3.51
N HIS A 157 -23.51 -16.36 -2.95
CA HIS A 157 -24.03 -15.59 -1.83
C HIS A 157 -23.37 -16.01 -0.50
N GLN A 158 -22.25 -15.37 -0.15
CA GLN A 158 -21.84 -15.27 1.25
C GLN A 158 -21.39 -13.85 1.50
N TYR A 159 -22.21 -13.10 2.22
CA TYR A 159 -21.96 -11.73 2.63
C TYR A 159 -20.92 -11.68 3.75
N TYR A 160 -19.65 -11.84 3.42
CA TYR A 160 -18.58 -11.46 4.34
C TYR A 160 -18.14 -10.04 4.00
N ALA A 161 -18.18 -9.16 4.99
CA ALA A 161 -17.64 -7.81 4.84
C ALA A 161 -16.17 -7.92 4.44
N ARG A 162 -15.83 -7.46 3.25
CA ARG A 162 -14.46 -7.41 2.76
C ARG A 162 -13.79 -6.19 3.34
N THR A 163 -12.67 -6.36 3.99
CA THR A 163 -12.11 -5.31 4.84
C THR A 163 -11.11 -4.45 4.11
N GLU A 164 -10.39 -5.02 3.14
CA GLU A 164 -9.31 -4.31 2.44
C GLU A 164 -9.40 -4.51 0.93
N PHE A 165 -8.97 -3.52 0.19
CA PHE A 165 -8.65 -3.65 -1.24
C PHE A 165 -7.13 -3.66 -1.41
N CYS A 166 -6.62 -4.68 -2.10
CA CYS A 166 -5.21 -4.86 -2.42
C CYS A 166 -5.02 -4.80 -3.92
N ALA A 167 -3.98 -4.11 -4.38
CA ALA A 167 -3.63 -4.02 -5.79
C ALA A 167 -2.11 -4.04 -6.01
N PHE A 168 -1.68 -4.68 -7.09
CA PHE A 168 -0.29 -4.73 -7.53
C PHE A 168 -0.21 -4.37 -9.01
N GLY A 169 0.67 -3.46 -9.37
CA GLY A 169 0.84 -2.98 -10.74
C GLY A 169 2.24 -2.47 -11.03
N TYR A 170 2.43 -2.00 -12.24
CA TYR A 170 3.68 -1.48 -12.77
C TYR A 170 3.47 -0.11 -13.41
N LYS A 171 4.47 0.73 -13.32
CA LYS A 171 4.55 2.01 -14.01
C LYS A 171 4.95 1.82 -15.47
#